data_f4c5c95ccfbe75aa3dd1dc60691ad89b
#
_entry.id   f4c5c95ccfbe75aa3dd1dc60691ad89b
#
_cell.length_a   1.000
_cell.length_b   1.000
_cell.length_c   1.000
_cell.angle_alpha   90.00
_cell.angle_beta   90.00
_cell.angle_gamma   90.00
#
_symmetry.space_group_name_H-M   'P 1'
#
loop_
_entity.id
_entity.type
_entity.pdbx_description
1 polymer ?
#
loop_
_entity_poly.entity_id
_entity_poly.type
_entity_poly.pdbx_seq_one_letter_code
_entity_poly.pdbx_strand_id
1 'polypeptide(L)'
;ELATQISQSFDSYGRHLRFKKTLVFGGVGKNPQIRAMQSGVDVLVACPGRLLDHMNEGDIELSGVEYFVLDEVDRMLDMGFLRDVKKIVSALPKKKQSLFFSATLAPQIKDLAHTILMNPASVSIAPEKTTAEKVDQAVCFVDKESKKDLLLNHLAEQQGKGLTIVFSRTKHGANKLCKSINSHGFEAEAIHGNRSQPQRERTLTKFKKGTLPILVATDVAARGVDVKDVTLVINMDLPNEAEAYVHRIGRTGRAGATGHAISYCSPEEHEFFMDIEKLIQQKIPVNINHTYHHEELAKLHSRGLKSPESTRDNGSKTRKGGGGGGRGRQGGQNRKPQGQGQRRSSAPSGGNRRRHR
;
A
#
# COMPACT_ATOMS: atom_id res chain seq x y z
N GLU A 1 7.52 1.48 -9.69
CA GLU A 1 8.08 2.83 -9.70
C GLU A 1 9.45 2.85 -9.03
N LEU A 2 9.60 2.36 -7.77
CA LEU A 2 10.87 2.31 -7.07
C LEU A 2 11.94 1.55 -7.87
N ALA A 3 11.60 0.37 -8.37
CA ALA A 3 12.53 -0.43 -9.17
C ALA A 3 13.01 0.31 -10.43
N THR A 4 12.13 1.09 -11.07
CA THR A 4 12.50 1.95 -12.20
C THR A 4 13.46 3.08 -11.78
N GLN A 5 13.23 3.71 -10.64
CA GLN A 5 14.09 4.76 -10.08
C GLN A 5 15.48 4.21 -9.73
N ILE A 6 15.53 3.04 -9.07
CA ILE A 6 16.79 2.35 -8.77
C ILE A 6 17.55 2.05 -10.07
N SER A 7 16.84 1.54 -11.08
CA SER A 7 17.45 1.25 -12.39
C SER A 7 18.01 2.53 -13.04
N GLN A 8 17.32 3.65 -12.99
CA GLN A 8 17.79 4.94 -13.48
C GLN A 8 19.01 5.47 -12.70
N SER A 9 19.04 5.23 -11.38
CA SER A 9 20.22 5.57 -10.56
C SER A 9 21.45 4.78 -10.99
N PHE A 10 21.30 3.50 -11.33
CA PHE A 10 22.39 2.70 -11.91
C PHE A 10 22.88 3.27 -13.25
N ASP A 11 21.98 3.80 -14.13
CA ASP A 11 22.40 4.47 -15.36
C ASP A 11 23.20 5.73 -15.06
N SER A 12 22.75 6.53 -14.11
CA SER A 12 23.38 7.80 -13.77
C SER A 12 24.76 7.61 -13.12
N TYR A 13 24.83 6.77 -12.08
CA TYR A 13 26.06 6.56 -11.33
C TYR A 13 27.05 5.66 -12.07
N GLY A 14 26.54 4.66 -12.80
CA GLY A 14 27.31 3.68 -13.54
C GLY A 14 27.73 4.11 -14.96
N ARG A 15 27.51 5.39 -15.36
CA ARG A 15 27.71 5.87 -16.74
C ARG A 15 29.12 5.64 -17.32
N HIS A 16 30.11 5.46 -16.46
CA HIS A 16 31.51 5.18 -16.84
C HIS A 16 31.89 3.70 -16.68
N LEU A 17 30.95 2.85 -16.24
CA LEU A 17 31.18 1.43 -16.02
C LEU A 17 30.50 0.63 -17.14
N ARG A 18 31.11 -0.53 -17.45
CA ARG A 18 30.53 -1.48 -18.41
C ARG A 18 29.87 -2.61 -17.65
N PHE A 19 28.58 -2.53 -17.38
CA PHE A 19 27.77 -3.58 -16.79
C PHE A 19 26.42 -3.70 -17.48
N LYS A 20 25.88 -4.91 -17.48
CA LYS A 20 24.55 -5.20 -17.97
C LYS A 20 23.57 -5.22 -16.81
N LYS A 21 22.54 -4.40 -16.88
CA LYS A 21 21.46 -4.42 -15.90
C LYS A 21 20.15 -4.83 -16.52
N THR A 22 19.28 -5.43 -15.71
CA THR A 22 17.91 -5.73 -16.12
C THR A 22 16.94 -5.40 -15.01
N LEU A 23 15.72 -5.06 -15.42
CA LEU A 23 14.61 -4.68 -14.55
C LEU A 23 13.51 -5.72 -14.67
N VAL A 24 13.13 -6.36 -13.53
CA VAL A 24 12.12 -7.42 -13.47
C VAL A 24 10.98 -6.99 -12.56
N PHE A 25 9.81 -6.71 -13.14
CA PHE A 25 8.63 -6.24 -12.41
C PHE A 25 7.32 -6.67 -13.08
N GLY A 26 6.24 -6.62 -12.30
CA GLY A 26 4.90 -7.00 -12.74
C GLY A 26 4.20 -5.95 -13.61
N GLY A 27 3.06 -6.35 -14.23
CA GLY A 27 2.23 -5.44 -15.02
C GLY A 27 2.71 -5.23 -16.47
N VAL A 28 3.80 -5.89 -16.87
CA VAL A 28 4.34 -5.90 -18.24
C VAL A 28 4.64 -7.34 -18.68
N GLY A 29 4.83 -7.53 -19.99
CA GLY A 29 5.12 -8.86 -20.56
C GLY A 29 6.39 -9.49 -20.00
N LYS A 30 6.42 -10.82 -19.86
CA LYS A 30 7.58 -11.60 -19.38
C LYS A 30 8.69 -11.73 -20.43
N ASN A 31 8.34 -11.95 -21.69
CA ASN A 31 9.31 -12.28 -22.75
C ASN A 31 10.48 -11.29 -22.90
N PRO A 32 10.29 -9.96 -22.84
CA PRO A 32 11.41 -9.03 -22.88
C PRO A 32 12.37 -9.21 -21.68
N GLN A 33 11.83 -9.52 -20.49
CA GLN A 33 12.61 -9.74 -19.28
C GLN A 33 13.43 -11.03 -19.39
N ILE A 34 12.81 -12.11 -19.89
CA ILE A 34 13.49 -13.40 -20.14
C ILE A 34 14.68 -13.22 -21.11
N ARG A 35 14.45 -12.55 -22.25
CA ARG A 35 15.52 -12.30 -23.23
C ARG A 35 16.67 -11.49 -22.64
N ALA A 36 16.36 -10.50 -21.82
CA ALA A 36 17.38 -9.70 -21.16
C ALA A 36 18.21 -10.56 -20.19
N MET A 37 17.59 -11.43 -19.41
CA MET A 37 18.30 -12.35 -18.50
C MET A 37 19.19 -13.35 -19.26
N GLN A 38 18.70 -13.92 -20.36
CA GLN A 38 19.47 -14.86 -21.21
C GLN A 38 20.74 -14.23 -21.80
N SER A 39 20.79 -12.92 -21.97
CA SER A 39 21.99 -12.22 -22.46
C SER A 39 23.11 -12.05 -21.42
N GLY A 40 22.89 -12.53 -20.20
CA GLY A 40 23.73 -12.31 -19.04
C GLY A 40 23.50 -10.94 -18.40
N VAL A 41 23.46 -10.88 -17.08
CA VAL A 41 23.13 -9.68 -16.30
C VAL A 41 24.04 -9.57 -15.10
N ASP A 42 24.68 -8.41 -14.93
CA ASP A 42 25.53 -8.10 -13.78
C ASP A 42 24.70 -7.52 -12.63
N VAL A 43 23.64 -6.75 -12.94
CA VAL A 43 22.78 -6.10 -11.96
C VAL A 43 21.32 -6.41 -12.27
N LEU A 44 20.65 -7.09 -11.35
CA LEU A 44 19.24 -7.40 -11.43
C LEU A 44 18.44 -6.53 -10.42
N VAL A 45 17.61 -5.64 -10.91
CA VAL A 45 16.65 -4.89 -10.08
C VAL A 45 15.29 -5.54 -10.22
N ALA A 46 14.73 -6.06 -9.13
CA ALA A 46 13.54 -6.91 -9.21
C ALA A 46 12.48 -6.58 -8.16
N CYS A 47 11.21 -6.72 -8.56
CA CYS A 47 10.09 -6.78 -7.62
C CYS A 47 9.85 -8.24 -7.20
N PRO A 48 9.62 -8.53 -5.89
CA PRO A 48 9.62 -9.89 -5.35
C PRO A 48 8.69 -10.86 -6.08
N GLY A 49 7.42 -10.48 -6.33
CA GLY A 49 6.46 -11.37 -6.98
C GLY A 49 6.87 -11.79 -8.38
N ARG A 50 7.31 -10.86 -9.24
CA ARG A 50 7.73 -11.18 -10.62
C ARG A 50 9.04 -11.95 -10.65
N LEU A 51 9.96 -11.65 -9.74
CA LEU A 51 11.20 -12.42 -9.62
C LEU A 51 10.90 -13.87 -9.28
N LEU A 52 10.03 -14.10 -8.29
CA LEU A 52 9.61 -15.44 -7.90
C LEU A 52 8.89 -16.19 -9.03
N ASP A 53 8.06 -15.50 -9.83
CA ASP A 53 7.44 -16.08 -11.03
C ASP A 53 8.50 -16.63 -12.00
N HIS A 54 9.53 -15.83 -12.33
CA HIS A 54 10.62 -16.26 -13.23
C HIS A 54 11.48 -17.36 -12.62
N MET A 55 11.73 -17.33 -11.31
CA MET A 55 12.46 -18.40 -10.63
C MET A 55 11.68 -19.73 -10.67
N ASN A 56 10.37 -19.69 -10.46
CA ASN A 56 9.50 -20.88 -10.50
C ASN A 56 9.41 -21.48 -11.91
N GLU A 57 9.51 -20.65 -12.94
CA GLU A 57 9.53 -21.07 -14.37
C GLU A 57 10.92 -21.47 -14.84
N GLY A 58 11.97 -21.29 -14.03
CA GLY A 58 13.36 -21.60 -14.37
C GLY A 58 14.04 -20.57 -15.28
N ASP A 59 13.42 -19.41 -15.49
CA ASP A 59 13.96 -18.34 -16.34
C ASP A 59 15.11 -17.58 -15.67
N ILE A 60 15.14 -17.55 -14.33
CA ILE A 60 16.13 -16.83 -13.52
C ILE A 60 16.68 -17.75 -12.44
N GLU A 61 18.00 -17.85 -12.38
CA GLU A 61 18.75 -18.52 -11.34
C GLU A 61 19.57 -17.51 -10.54
N LEU A 62 19.56 -17.65 -9.21
CA LEU A 62 20.23 -16.72 -8.29
C LEU A 62 21.51 -17.29 -7.66
N SER A 63 22.01 -18.44 -8.11
CA SER A 63 23.17 -19.14 -7.55
C SER A 63 24.46 -18.34 -7.64
N GLY A 64 24.57 -17.40 -8.59
CA GLY A 64 25.74 -16.54 -8.79
C GLY A 64 25.68 -15.19 -8.06
N VAL A 65 24.70 -14.95 -7.20
CA VAL A 65 24.54 -13.64 -6.53
C VAL A 65 25.59 -13.44 -5.45
N GLU A 66 26.42 -12.43 -5.60
CA GLU A 66 27.45 -12.02 -4.63
C GLU A 66 26.93 -10.91 -3.68
N TYR A 67 26.10 -10.03 -4.17
CA TYR A 67 25.51 -8.90 -3.42
C TYR A 67 23.99 -8.98 -3.45
N PHE A 68 23.38 -9.01 -2.29
CA PHE A 68 21.92 -9.03 -2.15
C PHE A 68 21.45 -7.82 -1.38
N VAL A 69 20.56 -7.04 -1.97
CA VAL A 69 20.03 -5.81 -1.38
C VAL A 69 18.51 -5.91 -1.26
N LEU A 70 17.98 -5.71 -0.06
CA LEU A 70 16.56 -5.46 0.19
C LEU A 70 16.37 -4.00 0.55
N ASP A 71 15.53 -3.31 -0.19
CA ASP A 71 15.18 -1.91 0.01
C ASP A 71 13.69 -1.75 0.28
N GLU A 72 13.31 -0.80 1.12
CA GLU A 72 11.93 -0.56 1.57
C GLU A 72 11.24 -1.85 2.10
N VAL A 73 11.88 -2.55 3.04
CA VAL A 73 11.37 -3.86 3.52
C VAL A 73 10.08 -3.72 4.30
N ASP A 74 9.87 -2.64 5.03
CA ASP A 74 8.60 -2.29 5.67
C ASP A 74 7.46 -2.22 4.63
N ARG A 75 7.72 -1.65 3.48
CA ARG A 75 6.78 -1.63 2.37
C ARG A 75 6.48 -3.03 1.81
N MET A 76 7.49 -3.88 1.73
CA MET A 76 7.29 -5.28 1.31
C MET A 76 6.40 -6.04 2.31
N LEU A 77 6.53 -5.75 3.61
CA LEU A 77 5.64 -6.27 4.66
C LEU A 77 4.19 -5.84 4.43
N ASP A 78 3.94 -4.54 4.26
CA ASP A 78 2.60 -3.97 4.04
C ASP A 78 1.92 -4.53 2.78
N MET A 79 2.70 -4.87 1.77
CA MET A 79 2.22 -5.46 0.53
C MET A 79 2.05 -6.98 0.59
N GLY A 80 2.41 -7.64 1.70
CA GLY A 80 2.31 -9.07 1.91
C GLY A 80 3.43 -9.89 1.25
N PHE A 81 4.50 -9.27 0.78
CA PHE A 81 5.60 -9.94 0.06
C PHE A 81 6.60 -10.68 0.96
N LEU A 82 6.45 -10.68 2.29
CA LEU A 82 7.41 -11.34 3.18
C LEU A 82 7.61 -12.83 2.86
N ARG A 83 6.55 -13.53 2.45
CA ARG A 83 6.63 -14.94 2.08
C ARG A 83 7.46 -15.13 0.79
N ASP A 84 7.26 -14.24 -0.18
CA ASP A 84 7.97 -14.28 -1.45
C ASP A 84 9.45 -13.94 -1.25
N VAL A 85 9.75 -12.92 -0.44
CA VAL A 85 11.12 -12.56 -0.06
C VAL A 85 11.83 -13.73 0.63
N LYS A 86 11.18 -14.43 1.57
CA LYS A 86 11.76 -15.62 2.24
C LYS A 86 12.11 -16.72 1.23
N LYS A 87 11.25 -16.98 0.23
CA LYS A 87 11.53 -17.96 -0.83
C LYS A 87 12.71 -17.54 -1.71
N ILE A 88 12.77 -16.25 -2.10
CA ILE A 88 13.89 -15.71 -2.85
C ILE A 88 15.21 -15.88 -2.07
N VAL A 89 15.19 -15.48 -0.79
CA VAL A 89 16.37 -15.61 0.10
C VAL A 89 16.85 -17.04 0.23
N SER A 90 15.94 -18.02 0.28
CA SER A 90 16.30 -19.44 0.37
C SER A 90 17.00 -19.98 -0.88
N ALA A 91 16.85 -19.33 -2.04
CA ALA A 91 17.51 -19.69 -3.30
C ALA A 91 18.87 -18.98 -3.51
N LEU A 92 19.22 -18.05 -2.64
CA LEU A 92 20.49 -17.32 -2.72
C LEU A 92 21.66 -18.14 -2.17
N PRO A 93 22.89 -17.91 -2.66
CA PRO A 93 24.09 -18.51 -2.10
C PRO A 93 24.26 -18.19 -0.61
N LYS A 94 24.86 -19.12 0.15
CA LYS A 94 25.19 -18.86 1.56
C LYS A 94 26.26 -17.74 1.70
N LYS A 95 27.28 -17.76 0.83
CA LYS A 95 28.34 -16.75 0.80
C LYS A 95 27.92 -15.59 -0.10
N LYS A 96 27.49 -14.50 0.49
CA LYS A 96 27.12 -13.25 -0.17
C LYS A 96 27.19 -12.10 0.80
N GLN A 97 27.33 -10.89 0.32
CA GLN A 97 27.10 -9.69 1.12
C GLN A 97 25.59 -9.33 1.07
N SER A 98 24.97 -9.15 2.24
CA SER A 98 23.57 -8.76 2.33
C SER A 98 23.43 -7.36 2.92
N LEU A 99 22.63 -6.52 2.26
CA LEU A 99 22.26 -5.19 2.72
C LEU A 99 20.74 -5.12 2.89
N PHE A 100 20.32 -4.48 3.97
CA PHE A 100 18.93 -4.43 4.36
C PHE A 100 18.55 -3.01 4.75
N PHE A 101 17.62 -2.41 4.01
CA PHE A 101 17.15 -1.05 4.22
C PHE A 101 15.66 -1.02 4.52
N SER A 102 15.31 -0.31 5.58
CA SER A 102 13.92 -0.12 5.99
C SER A 102 13.78 1.19 6.75
N ALA A 103 12.68 1.91 6.54
CA ALA A 103 12.39 3.12 7.30
C ALA A 103 11.93 2.80 8.73
N THR A 104 11.30 1.63 8.94
CA THR A 104 10.83 1.15 10.25
C THR A 104 11.37 -0.24 10.55
N LEU A 105 11.47 -0.57 11.85
CA LEU A 105 11.92 -1.87 12.34
C LEU A 105 10.82 -2.56 13.18
N ALA A 106 9.63 -2.77 12.60
CA ALA A 106 8.59 -3.58 13.20
C ALA A 106 9.12 -4.99 13.56
N PRO A 107 8.54 -5.69 14.56
CA PRO A 107 9.05 -7.01 15.00
C PRO A 107 9.27 -8.00 13.85
N GLN A 108 8.32 -8.09 12.93
CA GLN A 108 8.40 -8.98 11.76
C GLN A 108 9.55 -8.63 10.79
N ILE A 109 9.92 -7.36 10.71
CA ILE A 109 11.05 -6.88 9.89
C ILE A 109 12.37 -7.23 10.59
N LYS A 110 12.45 -7.08 11.91
CA LYS A 110 13.61 -7.52 12.71
C LYS A 110 13.84 -9.02 12.56
N ASP A 111 12.78 -9.82 12.66
CA ASP A 111 12.84 -11.28 12.49
C ASP A 111 13.36 -11.65 11.10
N LEU A 112 12.87 -10.96 10.05
CA LEU A 112 13.37 -11.17 8.70
C LEU A 112 14.85 -10.79 8.58
N ALA A 113 15.25 -9.64 9.13
CA ALA A 113 16.65 -9.20 9.11
C ALA A 113 17.56 -10.23 9.79
N HIS A 114 17.18 -10.78 10.95
CA HIS A 114 17.93 -11.82 11.64
C HIS A 114 18.08 -13.11 10.82
N THR A 115 17.13 -13.42 9.93
CA THR A 115 17.25 -14.61 9.06
C THR A 115 18.15 -14.39 7.85
N ILE A 116 18.38 -13.15 7.44
CA ILE A 116 19.11 -12.80 6.21
C ILE A 116 20.53 -12.33 6.50
N LEU A 117 20.71 -11.59 7.57
CA LEU A 117 21.97 -10.92 7.90
C LEU A 117 22.81 -11.76 8.86
N MET A 118 24.11 -11.80 8.61
CA MET A 118 25.10 -12.46 9.46
C MET A 118 26.02 -11.40 10.08
N ASN A 119 25.96 -11.23 11.40
CA ASN A 119 26.71 -10.21 12.14
C ASN A 119 26.68 -8.82 11.47
N PRO A 120 25.49 -8.24 11.24
CA PRO A 120 25.39 -7.00 10.50
C PRO A 120 25.92 -5.81 11.30
N ALA A 121 26.59 -4.88 10.60
CA ALA A 121 26.74 -3.54 11.10
C ALA A 121 25.37 -2.84 11.03
N SER A 122 24.94 -2.25 12.15
CA SER A 122 23.68 -1.51 12.20
C SER A 122 23.99 -0.01 12.18
N VAL A 123 23.41 0.66 11.19
CA VAL A 123 23.45 2.13 11.08
C VAL A 123 22.01 2.64 11.17
N SER A 124 21.73 3.42 12.21
CA SER A 124 20.45 4.11 12.36
C SER A 124 20.68 5.59 12.22
N ILE A 125 20.06 6.18 11.21
CA ILE A 125 20.02 7.64 11.06
C ILE A 125 18.71 8.09 11.68
N ALA A 126 18.78 8.51 12.93
CA ALA A 126 17.67 9.26 13.53
C ALA A 126 17.57 10.57 12.74
N PRO A 127 16.42 10.91 12.14
CA PRO A 127 16.27 12.21 11.53
C PRO A 127 16.47 13.27 12.61
N GLU A 128 17.31 14.28 12.35
CA GLU A 128 17.50 15.46 13.24
C GLU A 128 16.16 16.12 13.59
N LYS A 129 15.19 16.01 12.70
CA LYS A 129 13.75 16.26 12.89
C LYS A 129 12.98 15.18 12.17
N THR A 130 11.95 14.65 12.80
CA THR A 130 11.05 13.68 12.15
C THR A 130 10.43 14.32 10.91
N THR A 131 10.05 13.54 9.90
CA THR A 131 9.32 14.07 8.73
C THR A 131 8.09 14.87 9.18
N ALA A 132 7.48 14.47 10.29
CA ALA A 132 6.35 15.16 10.88
C ALA A 132 6.70 16.57 11.39
N GLU A 133 7.92 16.82 11.86
CA GLU A 133 8.36 18.14 12.34
C GLU A 133 8.73 19.11 11.20
N LYS A 134 9.01 18.59 10.01
CA LYS A 134 9.36 19.39 8.82
C LYS A 134 8.15 19.80 7.98
N VAL A 135 6.99 19.23 8.26
CA VAL A 135 5.74 19.47 7.53
C VAL A 135 4.78 20.22 8.44
N ASP A 136 4.25 21.33 7.95
CA ASP A 136 3.17 22.04 8.62
C ASP A 136 1.88 21.23 8.52
N GLN A 137 1.38 20.76 9.66
CA GLN A 137 0.29 19.81 9.74
C GLN A 137 -0.96 20.44 10.33
N ALA A 138 -2.13 20.08 9.81
CA ALA A 138 -3.41 20.42 10.39
C ALA A 138 -4.39 19.26 10.30
N VAL A 139 -5.31 19.16 11.26
CA VAL A 139 -6.46 18.26 11.21
C VAL A 139 -7.77 19.07 11.15
N CYS A 140 -8.68 18.65 10.28
CA CYS A 140 -10.07 19.12 10.24
C CYS A 140 -10.96 17.99 10.76
N PHE A 141 -11.61 18.20 11.89
CA PHE A 141 -12.68 17.31 12.34
C PHE A 141 -13.94 17.62 11.54
N VAL A 142 -14.46 16.60 10.84
CA VAL A 142 -15.52 16.79 9.86
C VAL A 142 -16.31 15.51 9.66
N ASP A 143 -17.63 15.61 9.44
CA ASP A 143 -18.46 14.46 9.08
C ASP A 143 -18.03 13.88 7.73
N LYS A 144 -18.16 12.57 7.62
CA LYS A 144 -17.74 11.81 6.43
C LYS A 144 -18.37 12.33 5.14
N GLU A 145 -19.63 12.74 5.20
CA GLU A 145 -20.40 13.26 4.10
C GLU A 145 -19.87 14.61 3.60
N SER A 146 -19.39 15.44 4.52
CA SER A 146 -18.90 16.80 4.25
C SER A 146 -17.43 16.86 3.82
N LYS A 147 -16.67 15.75 3.96
CA LYS A 147 -15.24 15.71 3.57
C LYS A 147 -15.00 16.15 2.14
N LYS A 148 -15.90 15.76 1.22
CA LYS A 148 -15.76 16.08 -0.20
C LYS A 148 -15.87 17.58 -0.46
N ASP A 149 -16.83 18.24 0.16
CA ASP A 149 -17.07 19.68 -0.03
C ASP A 149 -15.95 20.49 0.61
N LEU A 150 -15.46 20.07 1.78
CA LEU A 150 -14.26 20.64 2.39
C LEU A 150 -13.02 20.49 1.50
N LEU A 151 -12.84 19.32 0.84
CA LEU A 151 -11.75 19.11 -0.11
C LEU A 151 -11.83 20.12 -1.26
N LEU A 152 -12.99 20.32 -1.85
CA LEU A 152 -13.15 21.25 -2.97
C LEU A 152 -12.79 22.69 -2.57
N ASN A 153 -13.14 23.10 -1.35
CA ASN A 153 -12.76 24.41 -0.81
C ASN A 153 -11.22 24.53 -0.70
N HIS A 154 -10.55 23.55 -0.09
CA HIS A 154 -9.09 23.57 0.00
C HIS A 154 -8.39 23.51 -1.36
N LEU A 155 -8.95 22.77 -2.33
CA LEU A 155 -8.39 22.75 -3.70
C LEU A 155 -8.57 24.11 -4.41
N ALA A 156 -9.67 24.81 -4.19
CA ALA A 156 -9.88 26.15 -4.72
C ALA A 156 -8.86 27.16 -4.13
N GLU A 157 -8.62 27.09 -2.83
CA GLU A 157 -7.60 27.91 -2.16
C GLU A 157 -6.18 27.60 -2.61
N GLN A 158 -5.91 26.33 -3.00
CA GLN A 158 -4.59 25.85 -3.43
C GLN A 158 -4.33 26.09 -4.92
N GLN A 159 -5.32 26.48 -5.71
CA GLN A 159 -5.19 26.62 -7.16
C GLN A 159 -4.04 27.56 -7.53
N GLY A 160 -3.13 27.05 -8.39
CA GLY A 160 -1.94 27.79 -8.82
C GLY A 160 -0.79 27.86 -7.81
N LYS A 161 -0.90 27.22 -6.63
CA LYS A 161 0.13 27.29 -5.57
C LYS A 161 1.06 26.07 -5.53
N GLY A 162 1.00 25.20 -6.52
CA GLY A 162 1.86 24.01 -6.63
C GLY A 162 1.08 22.69 -6.72
N LEU A 163 1.78 21.57 -6.57
CA LEU A 163 1.22 20.24 -6.74
C LEU A 163 0.54 19.74 -5.46
N THR A 164 -0.60 19.09 -5.63
CA THR A 164 -1.36 18.50 -4.52
C THR A 164 -1.49 16.98 -4.67
N ILE A 165 -1.23 16.24 -3.60
CA ILE A 165 -1.55 14.81 -3.51
C ILE A 165 -2.74 14.64 -2.55
N VAL A 166 -3.79 13.94 -3.01
CA VAL A 166 -4.95 13.59 -2.19
C VAL A 166 -4.96 12.09 -1.95
N PHE A 167 -4.83 11.68 -0.70
CA PHE A 167 -4.85 10.26 -0.32
C PHE A 167 -6.26 9.77 -0.03
N SER A 168 -6.67 8.69 -0.68
CA SER A 168 -7.90 7.95 -0.40
C SER A 168 -7.58 6.52 -0.03
N ARG A 169 -8.31 5.96 0.93
CA ARG A 169 -8.10 4.60 1.47
C ARG A 169 -8.30 3.51 0.43
N THR A 170 -9.23 3.70 -0.50
CA THR A 170 -9.61 2.67 -1.46
C THR A 170 -9.47 3.11 -2.91
N LYS A 171 -9.19 2.13 -3.81
CA LYS A 171 -9.14 2.35 -5.25
C LYS A 171 -10.45 2.90 -5.84
N HIS A 172 -11.59 2.45 -5.31
CA HIS A 172 -12.91 2.93 -5.74
C HIS A 172 -13.17 4.35 -5.24
N GLY A 173 -12.80 4.64 -3.99
CA GLY A 173 -12.83 5.99 -3.43
C GLY A 173 -11.99 6.96 -4.26
N ALA A 174 -10.75 6.59 -4.58
CA ALA A 174 -9.86 7.41 -5.40
C ALA A 174 -10.46 7.74 -6.79
N ASN A 175 -11.07 6.75 -7.46
CA ASN A 175 -11.74 7.00 -8.75
C ASN A 175 -12.98 7.91 -8.61
N LYS A 176 -13.82 7.69 -7.59
CA LYS A 176 -15.00 8.51 -7.33
C LYS A 176 -14.60 9.95 -7.01
N LEU A 177 -13.58 10.11 -6.18
CA LEU A 177 -13.06 11.41 -5.78
C LEU A 177 -12.47 12.16 -6.98
N CYS A 178 -11.64 11.50 -7.78
CA CYS A 178 -11.06 12.07 -9.01
C CYS A 178 -12.17 12.55 -9.98
N LYS A 179 -13.22 11.77 -10.19
CA LYS A 179 -14.38 12.18 -11.01
C LYS A 179 -15.07 13.43 -10.43
N SER A 180 -15.26 13.48 -9.09
CA SER A 180 -15.87 14.62 -8.44
C SER A 180 -15.01 15.88 -8.57
N ILE A 181 -13.71 15.78 -8.36
CA ILE A 181 -12.77 16.90 -8.51
C ILE A 181 -12.85 17.46 -9.94
N ASN A 182 -12.78 16.58 -10.95
CA ASN A 182 -12.85 16.99 -12.36
C ASN A 182 -14.22 17.63 -12.73
N SER A 183 -15.33 17.15 -12.16
CA SER A 183 -16.67 17.74 -12.42
C SER A 183 -16.84 19.15 -11.84
N HIS A 184 -15.95 19.56 -10.93
CA HIS A 184 -15.94 20.92 -10.36
C HIS A 184 -14.85 21.82 -10.99
N GLY A 185 -14.34 21.44 -12.16
CA GLY A 185 -13.43 22.29 -12.95
C GLY A 185 -11.94 22.18 -12.58
N PHE A 186 -11.57 21.26 -11.70
CA PHE A 186 -10.14 20.98 -11.41
C PHE A 186 -9.62 19.85 -12.30
N GLU A 187 -8.31 19.80 -12.51
CA GLU A 187 -7.66 18.74 -13.27
C GLU A 187 -7.01 17.73 -12.31
N ALA A 188 -7.53 16.48 -12.27
CA ALA A 188 -7.05 15.41 -11.41
C ALA A 188 -6.99 14.07 -12.14
N GLU A 189 -5.96 13.25 -11.85
CA GLU A 189 -5.90 11.84 -12.25
C GLU A 189 -5.69 10.95 -11.02
N ALA A 190 -6.29 9.74 -11.07
CA ALA A 190 -6.18 8.76 -9.98
C ALA A 190 -5.08 7.73 -10.27
N ILE A 191 -4.26 7.40 -9.24
CA ILE A 191 -3.25 6.35 -9.27
C ILE A 191 -3.54 5.31 -8.17
N HIS A 192 -3.72 4.04 -8.56
CA HIS A 192 -4.00 2.93 -7.65
C HIS A 192 -3.72 1.58 -8.32
N GLY A 193 -3.74 0.49 -7.57
CA GLY A 193 -3.36 -0.85 -8.02
C GLY A 193 -4.15 -1.41 -9.22
N ASN A 194 -5.36 -0.89 -9.51
CA ASN A 194 -6.14 -1.31 -10.68
C ASN A 194 -5.83 -0.52 -11.97
N ARG A 195 -4.89 0.44 -11.92
CA ARG A 195 -4.38 1.10 -13.13
C ARG A 195 -3.26 0.25 -13.73
N SER A 196 -3.24 0.13 -15.06
CA SER A 196 -2.13 -0.53 -15.73
C SER A 196 -0.82 0.23 -15.52
N GLN A 197 0.31 -0.47 -15.56
CA GLN A 197 1.62 0.15 -15.36
C GLN A 197 1.88 1.33 -16.32
N PRO A 198 1.60 1.23 -17.64
CA PRO A 198 1.74 2.38 -18.53
C PRO A 198 0.85 3.58 -18.16
N GLN A 199 -0.38 3.34 -17.68
CA GLN A 199 -1.24 4.42 -17.20
C GLN A 199 -0.64 5.12 -15.98
N ARG A 200 -0.10 4.35 -15.01
CA ARG A 200 0.53 4.89 -13.81
C ARG A 200 1.75 5.73 -14.16
N GLU A 201 2.63 5.24 -15.03
CA GLU A 201 3.81 5.96 -15.50
C GLU A 201 3.45 7.25 -16.23
N ARG A 202 2.42 7.22 -17.09
CA ARG A 202 1.91 8.41 -17.79
C ARG A 202 1.38 9.46 -16.81
N THR A 203 0.55 9.06 -15.85
CA THR A 203 -0.02 9.95 -14.82
C THR A 203 1.10 10.57 -13.98
N LEU A 204 2.08 9.77 -13.51
CA LEU A 204 3.22 10.26 -12.75
C LEU A 204 4.10 11.21 -13.56
N THR A 205 4.29 10.94 -14.85
CA THR A 205 5.07 11.81 -15.74
C THR A 205 4.40 13.18 -15.89
N LYS A 206 3.08 13.23 -16.06
CA LYS A 206 2.31 14.47 -16.10
C LYS A 206 2.42 15.25 -14.77
N PHE A 207 2.26 14.54 -13.66
CA PHE A 207 2.33 15.12 -12.32
C PHE A 207 3.72 15.68 -12.04
N LYS A 208 4.80 14.94 -12.34
CA LYS A 208 6.20 15.40 -12.22
C LYS A 208 6.51 16.65 -13.08
N LYS A 209 5.88 16.77 -14.25
CA LYS A 209 6.04 17.93 -15.14
C LYS A 209 5.18 19.13 -14.74
N GLY A 210 4.35 19.01 -13.72
CA GLY A 210 3.42 20.06 -13.29
C GLY A 210 2.22 20.28 -14.22
N THR A 211 2.06 19.44 -15.27
CA THR A 211 0.92 19.52 -16.19
C THR A 211 -0.36 18.88 -15.63
N LEU A 212 -0.26 18.16 -14.53
CA LEU A 212 -1.36 17.62 -13.75
C LEU A 212 -1.24 18.16 -12.33
N PRO A 213 -2.07 19.10 -11.89
CA PRO A 213 -1.91 19.73 -10.57
C PRO A 213 -2.34 18.86 -9.40
N ILE A 214 -3.27 17.92 -9.60
CA ILE A 214 -3.84 17.11 -8.51
C ILE A 214 -3.69 15.63 -8.82
N LEU A 215 -3.02 14.91 -7.91
CA LEU A 215 -2.91 13.45 -7.95
C LEU A 215 -3.75 12.82 -6.84
N VAL A 216 -4.74 12.00 -7.19
CA VAL A 216 -5.51 11.23 -6.21
C VAL A 216 -4.90 9.84 -6.10
N ALA A 217 -4.42 9.45 -4.91
CA ALA A 217 -3.61 8.25 -4.74
C ALA A 217 -4.11 7.35 -3.61
N THR A 218 -3.84 6.04 -3.73
CA THR A 218 -3.89 5.11 -2.60
C THR A 218 -2.47 4.86 -2.08
N ASP A 219 -2.31 4.44 -0.83
CA ASP A 219 -1.01 4.20 -0.19
C ASP A 219 -0.08 3.33 -1.06
N VAL A 220 -0.60 2.20 -1.54
CA VAL A 220 0.16 1.25 -2.36
C VAL A 220 0.73 1.91 -3.62
N ALA A 221 0.00 2.83 -4.22
CA ALA A 221 0.39 3.45 -5.49
C ALA A 221 1.21 4.72 -5.32
N ALA A 222 1.07 5.42 -4.21
CA ALA A 222 1.83 6.63 -3.92
C ALA A 222 3.20 6.36 -3.28
N ARG A 223 3.40 5.17 -2.74
CA ARG A 223 4.71 4.75 -2.20
C ARG A 223 5.73 4.66 -3.34
N GLY A 224 6.91 5.22 -3.13
CA GLY A 224 7.95 5.32 -4.16
C GLY A 224 7.72 6.43 -5.19
N VAL A 225 6.66 7.24 -5.05
CA VAL A 225 6.49 8.45 -5.85
C VAL A 225 7.44 9.52 -5.30
N ASP A 226 8.58 9.66 -5.96
CA ASP A 226 9.49 10.77 -5.71
C ASP A 226 9.14 11.91 -6.66
N VAL A 227 8.46 12.92 -6.16
CA VAL A 227 8.07 14.13 -6.88
C VAL A 227 8.51 15.31 -6.04
N LYS A 228 9.26 16.19 -6.67
CA LYS A 228 9.57 17.51 -6.14
C LYS A 228 8.34 18.41 -6.28
N ASP A 229 8.34 19.51 -5.57
CA ASP A 229 7.33 20.58 -5.71
C ASP A 229 5.88 20.19 -5.29
N VAL A 230 5.72 19.10 -4.52
CA VAL A 230 4.45 18.82 -3.84
C VAL A 230 4.33 19.78 -2.65
N THR A 231 3.41 20.73 -2.75
CA THR A 231 3.20 21.77 -1.74
C THR A 231 2.15 21.36 -0.70
N LEU A 232 1.18 20.54 -1.11
CA LEU A 232 0.08 20.12 -0.25
C LEU A 232 -0.17 18.61 -0.33
N VAL A 233 -0.30 17.98 0.83
CA VAL A 233 -0.81 16.63 0.99
C VAL A 233 -2.15 16.70 1.72
N ILE A 234 -3.18 16.08 1.17
CA ILE A 234 -4.49 15.95 1.82
C ILE A 234 -4.77 14.48 2.11
N ASN A 235 -4.95 14.14 3.38
CA ASN A 235 -5.47 12.84 3.77
C ASN A 235 -7.01 12.91 3.80
N MET A 236 -7.65 12.57 2.67
CA MET A 236 -9.11 12.48 2.57
C MET A 236 -9.68 11.43 3.53
N ASP A 237 -8.96 10.32 3.65
CA ASP A 237 -9.17 9.25 4.62
C ASP A 237 -7.89 9.05 5.43
N LEU A 238 -7.98 8.93 6.74
CA LEU A 238 -6.84 8.57 7.56
C LEU A 238 -6.42 7.11 7.31
N PRO A 239 -5.12 6.80 7.32
CA PRO A 239 -4.65 5.44 7.19
C PRO A 239 -4.97 4.63 8.45
N ASN A 240 -5.15 3.31 8.29
CA ASN A 240 -5.35 2.42 9.43
C ASN A 240 -4.05 2.20 10.23
N GLU A 241 -2.91 2.30 9.56
CA GLU A 241 -1.57 2.17 10.14
C GLU A 241 -0.96 3.56 10.29
N ALA A 242 -0.56 3.92 11.51
CA ALA A 242 -0.04 5.25 11.81
C ALA A 242 1.25 5.57 11.03
N GLU A 243 2.08 4.56 10.75
CA GLU A 243 3.31 4.70 9.95
C GLU A 243 3.01 5.17 8.52
N ALA A 244 1.89 4.73 7.94
CA ALA A 244 1.49 5.16 6.61
C ALA A 244 1.21 6.67 6.56
N TYR A 245 0.77 7.28 7.66
CA TYR A 245 0.60 8.72 7.76
C TYR A 245 1.93 9.47 7.53
N VAL A 246 2.98 9.05 8.20
CA VAL A 246 4.32 9.66 8.05
C VAL A 246 4.82 9.53 6.61
N HIS A 247 4.61 8.38 5.98
CA HIS A 247 4.96 8.14 4.57
C HIS A 247 4.15 9.03 3.60
N ARG A 248 2.88 9.33 3.93
CA ARG A 248 2.04 10.22 3.11
C ARG A 248 2.49 11.67 3.22
N ILE A 249 2.63 12.20 4.42
CA ILE A 249 3.03 13.60 4.62
C ILE A 249 4.45 13.84 4.13
N GLY A 250 5.33 12.83 4.18
CA GLY A 250 6.67 12.88 3.61
C GLY A 250 6.71 12.97 2.08
N ARG A 251 5.56 13.12 1.40
CA ARG A 251 5.53 13.48 -0.03
C ARG A 251 5.72 14.98 -0.24
N THR A 252 5.49 15.80 0.77
CA THR A 252 5.79 17.25 0.78
C THR A 252 6.95 17.58 1.72
N GLY A 253 7.40 18.81 1.79
CA GLY A 253 8.47 19.26 2.68
C GLY A 253 9.85 18.68 2.36
N ARG A 254 10.13 18.35 1.09
CA ARG A 254 11.39 17.76 0.64
C ARG A 254 12.42 18.80 0.25
N ALA A 255 13.69 18.45 0.34
CA ALA A 255 14.83 19.27 -0.08
C ALA A 255 14.87 20.69 0.54
N GLY A 256 14.36 20.84 1.78
CA GLY A 256 14.39 22.14 2.49
C GLY A 256 13.20 23.06 2.15
N ALA A 257 12.26 22.62 1.30
CA ALA A 257 11.03 23.37 1.05
C ALA A 257 10.04 23.17 2.22
N THR A 258 9.23 24.19 2.48
CA THR A 258 8.07 24.05 3.39
C THR A 258 6.98 23.26 2.72
N GLY A 259 6.37 22.33 3.46
CA GLY A 259 5.27 21.50 2.99
C GLY A 259 4.08 21.56 3.93
N HIS A 260 2.87 21.42 3.39
CA HIS A 260 1.66 21.41 4.17
C HIS A 260 0.95 20.06 4.07
N ALA A 261 0.38 19.60 5.19
CA ALA A 261 -0.43 18.40 5.23
C ALA A 261 -1.74 18.66 5.98
N ILE A 262 -2.87 18.40 5.34
CA ILE A 262 -4.20 18.54 5.94
C ILE A 262 -4.85 17.16 6.01
N SER A 263 -5.37 16.81 7.18
CA SER A 263 -6.03 15.54 7.42
C SER A 263 -7.49 15.74 7.78
N TYR A 264 -8.39 15.01 7.13
CA TYR A 264 -9.80 15.00 7.47
C TYR A 264 -10.09 13.80 8.35
N CYS A 265 -10.54 14.06 9.57
CA CYS A 265 -10.86 13.05 10.55
C CYS A 265 -12.36 13.06 10.85
N SER A 266 -13.03 11.97 10.49
CA SER A 266 -14.42 11.74 10.88
C SER A 266 -14.50 11.00 12.23
N PRO A 267 -15.68 10.98 12.89
CA PRO A 267 -15.85 10.28 14.16
C PRO A 267 -15.37 8.83 14.14
N GLU A 268 -15.60 8.10 13.02
CA GLU A 268 -15.18 6.71 12.87
C GLU A 268 -13.65 6.54 12.75
N GLU A 269 -12.93 7.59 12.36
CA GLU A 269 -11.49 7.57 12.16
C GLU A 269 -10.69 8.13 13.34
N HIS A 270 -11.39 8.61 14.37
CA HIS A 270 -10.77 9.33 15.48
C HIS A 270 -9.69 8.50 16.20
N GLU A 271 -9.89 7.20 16.36
CA GLU A 271 -8.90 6.31 16.98
C GLU A 271 -7.63 6.21 16.14
N PHE A 272 -7.74 6.15 14.81
CA PHE A 272 -6.56 6.18 13.93
C PHE A 272 -5.79 7.50 14.07
N PHE A 273 -6.51 8.62 14.23
CA PHE A 273 -5.88 9.92 14.46
C PHE A 273 -5.11 9.98 15.79
N MET A 274 -5.69 9.43 16.86
CA MET A 274 -5.00 9.35 18.15
C MET A 274 -3.74 8.49 18.08
N ASP A 275 -3.75 7.38 17.35
CA ASP A 275 -2.59 6.52 17.15
C ASP A 275 -1.50 7.24 16.32
N ILE A 276 -1.88 8.06 15.34
CA ILE A 276 -0.94 8.90 14.57
C ILE A 276 -0.24 9.88 15.49
N GLU A 277 -0.97 10.66 16.31
CA GLU A 277 -0.37 11.60 17.25
C GLU A 277 0.57 10.91 18.25
N LYS A 278 0.17 9.73 18.73
CA LYS A 278 1.01 8.91 19.61
C LYS A 278 2.29 8.46 18.94
N LEU A 279 2.24 8.06 17.65
CA LEU A 279 3.41 7.64 16.89
C LEU A 279 4.39 8.80 16.67
N ILE A 280 3.86 9.95 16.21
CA ILE A 280 4.70 11.12 15.92
C ILE A 280 5.10 11.90 17.16
N GLN A 281 4.56 11.55 18.32
CA GLN A 281 4.80 12.22 19.63
C GLN A 281 4.53 13.74 19.59
N GLN A 282 3.57 14.14 18.75
CA GLN A 282 3.22 15.54 18.54
C GLN A 282 1.71 15.68 18.43
N LYS A 283 1.14 16.75 19.03
CA LYS A 283 -0.24 17.15 18.80
C LYS A 283 -0.35 17.90 17.47
N ILE A 284 -1.29 17.47 16.63
CA ILE A 284 -1.56 18.10 15.35
C ILE A 284 -2.58 19.22 15.58
N PRO A 285 -2.28 20.48 15.20
CA PRO A 285 -3.21 21.60 15.34
C PRO A 285 -4.56 21.32 14.67
N VAL A 286 -5.65 21.62 15.39
CA VAL A 286 -6.99 21.49 14.86
C VAL A 286 -7.35 22.77 14.08
N ASN A 287 -7.61 22.62 12.80
CA ASN A 287 -8.15 23.72 12.00
C ASN A 287 -9.66 23.81 12.22
N ILE A 288 -10.11 24.87 12.86
CA ILE A 288 -11.53 25.16 13.13
C ILE A 288 -12.13 26.14 12.13
N ASN A 289 -11.30 26.73 11.25
CA ASN A 289 -11.72 27.80 10.35
C ASN A 289 -12.31 27.25 9.04
N HIS A 290 -13.33 26.40 9.16
CA HIS A 290 -14.08 25.89 8.02
C HIS A 290 -15.54 25.60 8.39
N THR A 291 -16.44 25.67 7.42
CA THR A 291 -17.91 25.58 7.61
C THR A 291 -18.37 24.22 8.16
N TYR A 292 -17.58 23.18 7.97
CA TYR A 292 -17.96 21.79 8.29
C TYR A 292 -17.33 21.28 9.60
N HIS A 293 -16.95 22.18 10.52
CA HIS A 293 -16.25 21.78 11.76
C HIS A 293 -17.14 20.96 12.68
N HIS A 294 -16.65 19.78 13.09
CA HIS A 294 -17.35 18.88 14.01
C HIS A 294 -16.93 19.18 15.47
N GLU A 295 -17.67 20.08 16.12
CA GLU A 295 -17.34 20.61 17.47
C GLU A 295 -17.26 19.52 18.56
N GLU A 296 -18.20 18.57 18.53
CA GLU A 296 -18.24 17.51 19.55
C GLU A 296 -17.01 16.61 19.47
N LEU A 297 -16.58 16.25 18.25
CA LEU A 297 -15.35 15.46 18.06
C LEU A 297 -14.12 16.22 18.54
N ALA A 298 -14.04 17.52 18.27
CA ALA A 298 -12.96 18.37 18.75
C ALA A 298 -12.94 18.43 20.30
N LYS A 299 -14.07 18.53 20.96
CA LYS A 299 -14.20 18.48 22.42
C LYS A 299 -13.80 17.13 22.99
N LEU A 300 -14.15 16.01 22.37
CA LEU A 300 -13.73 14.66 22.77
C LEU A 300 -12.21 14.53 22.64
N HIS A 301 -11.65 14.95 21.51
CA HIS A 301 -10.22 14.88 21.25
C HIS A 301 -9.41 15.71 22.25
N SER A 302 -9.83 16.95 22.57
CA SER A 302 -9.16 17.81 23.55
C SER A 302 -9.12 17.22 24.96
N ARG A 303 -10.08 16.37 25.31
CA ARG A 303 -10.15 15.61 26.58
C ARG A 303 -9.43 14.28 26.55
N GLY A 304 -8.84 13.91 25.42
CA GLY A 304 -8.18 12.60 25.22
C GLY A 304 -9.15 11.41 25.20
N LEU A 305 -10.45 11.67 24.94
CA LEU A 305 -11.48 10.66 24.91
C LEU A 305 -11.69 10.18 23.47
N LYS A 306 -11.95 8.88 23.33
CA LYS A 306 -12.26 8.27 22.01
C LYS A 306 -13.67 8.63 21.58
N SER A 307 -13.89 8.74 20.26
CA SER A 307 -15.23 8.84 19.70
C SER A 307 -15.97 7.51 19.91
N PRO A 308 -17.25 7.54 20.32
CA PRO A 308 -18.10 6.35 20.43
C PRO A 308 -18.32 5.62 19.09
N GLU A 309 -18.12 6.32 17.97
CA GLU A 309 -18.29 5.80 16.61
C GLU A 309 -17.02 5.18 16.03
N SER A 310 -15.93 5.16 16.80
CA SER A 310 -14.65 4.64 16.33
C SER A 310 -14.74 3.17 15.88
N THR A 311 -14.23 2.87 14.69
CA THR A 311 -14.39 1.58 14.02
C THR A 311 -13.66 0.42 14.71
N ARG A 312 -12.65 0.68 15.55
CA ARG A 312 -11.94 -0.39 16.29
C ARG A 312 -12.76 -1.03 17.39
N ASP A 313 -13.65 -0.28 18.04
CA ASP A 313 -14.53 -0.82 19.09
C ASP A 313 -15.69 -1.68 18.52
N ASN A 314 -16.07 -1.50 17.26
CA ASN A 314 -17.11 -2.32 16.62
C ASN A 314 -16.70 -3.75 16.26
N GLY A 315 -15.40 -4.09 16.32
CA GLY A 315 -14.88 -5.44 16.08
C GLY A 315 -14.95 -6.38 17.28
N SER A 316 -15.18 -5.87 18.50
CA SER A 316 -15.12 -6.64 19.76
C SER A 316 -16.48 -6.96 20.37
N LYS A 317 -17.59 -6.55 19.76
CA LYS A 317 -18.91 -7.09 20.15
C LYS A 317 -19.08 -8.50 19.65
N THR A 318 -18.31 -9.40 20.24
CA THR A 318 -18.57 -10.83 20.28
C THR A 318 -20.04 -11.03 20.65
N ARG A 319 -20.74 -11.73 19.76
CA ARG A 319 -22.04 -12.35 20.02
C ARG A 319 -22.01 -13.06 21.38
N LYS A 320 -22.42 -12.40 22.44
CA LYS A 320 -22.91 -13.07 23.63
C LYS A 320 -24.21 -13.73 23.21
N GLY A 321 -24.11 -15.03 22.91
CA GLY A 321 -25.24 -15.89 22.70
C GLY A 321 -26.16 -15.84 23.91
N GLY A 322 -27.37 -15.34 23.68
CA GLY A 322 -28.45 -15.44 24.65
C GLY A 322 -28.78 -16.90 24.87
N GLY A 323 -28.37 -17.42 26.02
CA GLY A 323 -28.87 -18.69 26.56
C GLY A 323 -30.28 -18.48 27.02
N GLY A 324 -31.25 -18.86 26.19
CA GLY A 324 -32.64 -19.02 26.57
C GLY A 324 -32.92 -20.46 26.95
N GLY A 325 -33.09 -20.72 28.25
CA GLY A 325 -33.53 -21.99 28.75
C GLY A 325 -34.96 -22.34 28.32
N GLY A 326 -35.18 -23.53 27.89
CA GLY A 326 -36.51 -24.08 27.56
C GLY A 326 -36.57 -25.56 27.88
N ARG A 327 -37.31 -25.83 28.90
CA ARG A 327 -37.72 -27.08 29.56
C ARG A 327 -37.97 -28.23 28.59
N GLY A 328 -37.62 -29.42 29.12
CA GLY A 328 -37.80 -30.73 28.53
C GLY A 328 -39.23 -31.20 28.29
N ARG A 329 -39.32 -32.20 27.44
CA ARG A 329 -40.32 -33.29 27.55
C ARG A 329 -39.78 -34.57 26.91
N GLN A 330 -39.90 -35.63 27.71
CA GLN A 330 -39.67 -37.04 27.41
C GLN A 330 -40.60 -37.57 26.32
N GLY A 331 -40.14 -38.59 25.64
CA GLY A 331 -41.06 -39.67 25.24
C GLY A 331 -40.83 -40.20 23.83
N GLY A 332 -40.47 -41.48 23.72
CA GLY A 332 -40.98 -42.34 22.68
C GLY A 332 -40.00 -43.03 21.75
N GLN A 333 -39.72 -44.21 22.14
CA GLN A 333 -39.10 -45.37 21.48
C GLN A 333 -39.51 -45.66 20.02
N ASN A 334 -38.54 -46.27 19.32
CA ASN A 334 -38.73 -47.50 18.51
C ASN A 334 -38.73 -47.44 16.98
N ARG A 335 -37.86 -48.28 16.47
CA ARG A 335 -37.92 -49.21 15.31
C ARG A 335 -37.24 -48.78 14.00
N LYS A 336 -36.11 -49.48 13.78
CA LYS A 336 -35.69 -49.99 12.45
C LYS A 336 -36.69 -51.09 12.01
N PRO A 337 -36.81 -51.51 10.73
CA PRO A 337 -35.73 -52.21 10.03
C PRO A 337 -35.67 -52.00 8.45
N GLN A 338 -34.52 -52.35 7.91
CA GLN A 338 -34.13 -53.18 6.77
C GLN A 338 -35.04 -53.30 5.52
N GLY A 339 -34.39 -53.28 4.32
CA GLY A 339 -34.78 -53.83 3.04
C GLY A 339 -33.85 -53.33 1.94
N GLN A 340 -32.88 -53.97 1.57
CA GLN A 340 -32.43 -54.89 0.52
C GLN A 340 -33.12 -54.72 -0.84
N GLY A 341 -32.30 -54.70 -1.92
CA GLY A 341 -32.69 -55.15 -3.26
C GLY A 341 -32.06 -54.29 -4.39
N GLN A 342 -30.93 -54.67 -4.89
CA GLN A 342 -30.63 -55.39 -6.13
C GLN A 342 -30.63 -54.55 -7.44
N ARG A 343 -29.43 -54.44 -8.02
CA ARG A 343 -28.90 -54.82 -9.35
C ARG A 343 -29.75 -54.59 -10.60
N ARG A 344 -29.11 -53.95 -11.57
CA ARG A 344 -28.78 -54.41 -12.97
C ARG A 344 -28.41 -53.19 -13.83
N SER A 345 -27.17 -53.05 -14.30
CA SER A 345 -26.54 -53.55 -15.53
C SER A 345 -27.25 -53.13 -16.86
N SER A 346 -26.58 -52.32 -17.65
CA SER A 346 -26.26 -52.61 -19.04
C SER A 346 -25.66 -51.36 -19.76
N ALA A 347 -24.47 -51.52 -20.26
CA ALA A 347 -23.98 -50.89 -21.46
C ALA A 347 -24.34 -51.83 -22.65
N PRO A 348 -23.99 -51.59 -23.90
CA PRO A 348 -23.23 -50.54 -24.60
C PRO A 348 -23.76 -50.22 -26.02
N SER A 349 -22.91 -49.60 -26.82
CA SER A 349 -22.85 -49.50 -28.31
C SER A 349 -23.22 -48.10 -28.81
N GLY A 350 -22.50 -47.44 -29.68
CA GLY A 350 -21.60 -47.83 -30.73
C GLY A 350 -21.87 -46.97 -31.97
N GLY A 351 -20.85 -46.59 -32.69
CA GLY A 351 -21.02 -46.14 -34.07
C GLY A 351 -20.71 -44.66 -34.31
N ASN A 352 -19.59 -44.24 -34.73
CA ASN A 352 -18.84 -44.41 -36.00
C ASN A 352 -19.26 -43.41 -37.09
N ARG A 353 -18.27 -42.78 -37.66
CA ARG A 353 -18.10 -42.28 -39.03
C ARG A 353 -18.26 -40.80 -39.32
N ARG A 354 -17.10 -40.25 -39.60
CA ARG A 354 -16.57 -39.80 -40.93
C ARG A 354 -16.90 -38.37 -41.35
N ARG A 355 -15.85 -37.61 -41.49
CA ARG A 355 -15.16 -37.09 -42.71
C ARG A 355 -15.66 -35.77 -43.30
N HIS A 356 -14.64 -34.99 -43.63
CA HIS A 356 -14.48 -33.98 -44.69
C HIS A 356 -14.94 -32.56 -44.30
N ARG A 357 -14.16 -31.54 -44.42
CA ARG A 357 -13.04 -31.13 -45.30
C ARG A 357 -12.10 -30.23 -44.55
#